data_6cb2d4451251b268ffe84f1670b58bbd
#
_entry.id   6cb2d4451251b268ffe84f1670b58bbd
#
_cell.length_a   1.000
_cell.length_b   1.000
_cell.length_c   1.000
_cell.angle_alpha   90.00
_cell.angle_beta   90.00
_cell.angle_gamma   90.00
#
_symmetry.space_group_name_H-M   'P 1'
#
loop_
_entity.id
_entity.type
_entity.pdbx_description
1 polymer ?
#
loop_
_entity_poly.entity_id
_entity_poly.type
_entity_poly.pdbx_seq_one_letter_code
_entity_poly.pdbx_strand_id
1 'polypeptide(L)'
;MSVSTLPLAPETTTVSGPGAYAAATTASPAPAAAPGTPVQFLLGTHQPHWLTTAEVPLFVSDRRLRSYRTLPRARSPWALDSGAFTTLSLGHLFDPPKVYLARVRRYRDTIGHLLWAAPQDWMCEPFILAKTGLTLGEHQRRTVANYLQLREHAPDVPIVPVVQGWTSTDYLRCADLYLAAGIDLTAAPLVGVGSVCRRQATTAVHAILDCLHRAGITRLHGFGVKTLGLRRHGHLLTSADSMAWSAAARRQPPLPGCTGHINCANCPRYAYQWRQRVLGDIHARPASVQSALFDLPPAPVT
;
A
#
# COMPACT_ATOMS: atom_id res chain seq x y z
N MET A 1 -55.24 -7.38 41.90
CA MET A 1 -53.83 -7.03 42.20
C MET A 1 -53.35 -6.13 41.07
N SER A 2 -53.33 -4.81 41.31
CA SER A 2 -53.01 -3.79 40.30
C SER A 2 -51.48 -3.60 40.27
N VAL A 3 -50.90 -3.67 39.09
CA VAL A 3 -49.51 -3.34 38.84
C VAL A 3 -49.44 -1.90 38.33
N SER A 4 -48.82 -1.05 39.17
CA SER A 4 -48.62 0.37 38.92
C SER A 4 -47.44 0.56 37.96
N THR A 5 -47.68 1.19 36.81
CA THR A 5 -46.67 1.63 35.85
C THR A 5 -46.21 3.05 36.17
N LEU A 6 -44.93 3.24 36.51
CA LEU A 6 -44.27 4.54 36.64
C LEU A 6 -43.78 5.01 35.26
N PRO A 7 -43.90 6.30 34.92
CA PRO A 7 -43.38 6.84 33.64
C PRO A 7 -41.89 7.16 33.77
N LEU A 8 -41.11 6.75 32.74
CA LEU A 8 -39.72 7.14 32.54
C LEU A 8 -39.67 8.59 32.03
N ALA A 9 -38.90 9.43 32.68
CA ALA A 9 -38.57 10.78 32.25
C ALA A 9 -37.54 10.74 31.10
N PRO A 10 -37.52 11.68 30.17
CA PRO A 10 -36.53 11.72 29.07
C PRO A 10 -35.18 12.24 29.62
N GLU A 11 -34.14 11.46 29.45
CA GLU A 11 -32.76 11.90 29.68
C GLU A 11 -32.33 12.85 28.55
N THR A 12 -32.09 14.11 28.88
CA THR A 12 -31.46 15.10 28.01
C THR A 12 -29.96 14.84 27.93
N THR A 13 -29.51 14.20 26.88
CA THR A 13 -28.09 14.05 26.58
C THR A 13 -27.55 15.40 26.05
N THR A 14 -26.82 16.11 26.89
CA THR A 14 -26.04 17.28 26.48
C THR A 14 -24.87 16.82 25.58
N VAL A 15 -24.92 17.16 24.32
CA VAL A 15 -23.81 16.99 23.37
C VAL A 15 -22.73 18.01 23.72
N SER A 16 -21.64 17.55 24.30
CA SER A 16 -20.43 18.34 24.48
C SER A 16 -19.82 18.64 23.12
N GLY A 17 -19.56 19.92 22.82
CA GLY A 17 -18.98 20.40 21.58
C GLY A 17 -17.55 19.87 21.32
N PRO A 18 -17.02 20.05 20.11
CA PRO A 18 -15.75 19.47 19.70
C PRO A 18 -14.59 20.03 20.53
N GLY A 19 -13.95 19.16 21.30
CA GLY A 19 -12.71 19.46 22.01
C GLY A 19 -11.62 19.82 21.02
N ALA A 20 -10.94 20.94 21.25
CA ALA A 20 -9.81 21.41 20.50
C ALA A 20 -8.73 20.33 20.42
N TYR A 21 -8.43 19.83 19.21
CA TYR A 21 -7.30 18.96 18.96
C TYR A 21 -6.01 19.74 19.24
N ALA A 22 -5.30 19.32 20.28
CA ALA A 22 -3.94 19.80 20.53
C ALA A 22 -3.08 19.48 19.30
N ALA A 23 -2.42 20.51 18.76
CA ALA A 23 -1.49 20.39 17.66
C ALA A 23 -0.36 19.41 18.01
N ALA A 24 -0.45 18.20 17.49
CA ALA A 24 0.66 17.25 17.54
C ALA A 24 1.78 17.84 16.69
N THR A 25 2.97 17.91 17.26
CA THR A 25 4.22 18.35 16.67
C THR A 25 4.38 17.73 15.28
N THR A 26 4.24 18.54 14.25
CA THR A 26 4.37 18.14 12.85
C THR A 26 5.82 17.78 12.58
N ALA A 27 6.10 16.49 12.44
CA ALA A 27 7.26 16.08 11.66
C ALA A 27 7.08 16.71 10.27
N SER A 28 8.06 17.51 9.85
CA SER A 28 8.05 18.20 8.57
C SER A 28 7.72 17.21 7.44
N PRO A 29 6.73 17.47 6.57
CA PRO A 29 6.42 16.57 5.48
C PRO A 29 7.68 16.39 4.63
N ALA A 30 8.01 15.13 4.35
CA ALA A 30 9.09 14.84 3.41
C ALA A 30 8.82 15.58 2.10
N PRO A 31 9.82 16.25 1.48
CA PRO A 31 9.62 17.04 0.28
C PRO A 31 8.98 16.18 -0.80
N ALA A 32 8.01 16.76 -1.53
CA ALA A 32 7.42 16.11 -2.69
C ALA A 32 8.55 15.67 -3.62
N ALA A 33 8.51 14.42 -4.09
CA ALA A 33 9.51 13.92 -5.04
C ALA A 33 9.55 14.86 -6.24
N ALA A 34 10.74 15.40 -6.54
CA ALA A 34 10.94 16.28 -7.69
C ALA A 34 10.55 15.52 -8.98
N PRO A 35 10.01 16.19 -10.01
CA PRO A 35 9.76 15.58 -11.30
C PRO A 35 11.03 14.87 -11.82
N GLY A 36 10.94 13.57 -12.12
CA GLY A 36 12.08 12.77 -12.53
C GLY A 36 12.80 11.98 -11.42
N THR A 37 12.34 12.06 -10.17
CA THR A 37 12.89 11.19 -9.10
C THR A 37 12.58 9.74 -9.42
N PRO A 38 13.59 8.83 -9.42
CA PRO A 38 13.37 7.41 -9.68
C PRO A 38 12.41 6.79 -8.66
N VAL A 39 11.50 5.94 -9.15
CA VAL A 39 10.58 5.18 -8.28
C VAL A 39 11.38 4.39 -7.24
N GLN A 40 11.06 4.59 -5.95
CA GLN A 40 11.61 3.75 -4.89
C GLN A 40 11.01 2.34 -4.97
N PHE A 41 11.81 1.35 -5.33
CA PHE A 41 11.34 -0.03 -5.43
C PHE A 41 11.73 -0.84 -4.20
N LEU A 42 10.73 -1.27 -3.44
CA LEU A 42 10.89 -2.15 -2.28
C LEU A 42 10.83 -3.61 -2.75
N LEU A 43 11.88 -4.36 -2.43
CA LEU A 43 11.95 -5.78 -2.77
C LEU A 43 11.08 -6.58 -1.80
N GLY A 44 9.94 -7.09 -2.28
CA GLY A 44 9.08 -7.97 -1.49
C GLY A 44 9.80 -9.27 -1.12
N THR A 45 9.72 -9.67 0.14
CA THR A 45 10.30 -10.94 0.61
C THR A 45 9.40 -11.65 1.61
N HIS A 46 9.39 -12.98 1.52
CA HIS A 46 8.79 -13.87 2.53
C HIS A 46 9.82 -14.44 3.51
N GLN A 47 11.05 -13.92 3.46
CA GLN A 47 12.19 -14.33 4.28
C GLN A 47 12.60 -13.19 5.23
N PRO A 48 11.99 -13.06 6.43
CA PRO A 48 12.30 -11.96 7.36
C PRO A 48 13.77 -11.83 7.75
N HIS A 49 14.54 -12.94 7.76
CA HIS A 49 15.96 -12.90 8.06
C HIS A 49 16.78 -12.05 7.05
N TRP A 50 16.26 -11.79 5.85
CA TRP A 50 16.96 -10.89 4.91
C TRP A 50 17.05 -9.44 5.41
N LEU A 51 16.23 -9.05 6.38
CA LEU A 51 16.36 -7.74 7.01
C LEU A 51 17.76 -7.50 7.58
N THR A 52 18.45 -8.55 8.06
CA THR A 52 19.81 -8.42 8.62
C THR A 52 20.90 -8.20 7.58
N THR A 53 20.67 -8.59 6.34
CA THR A 53 21.73 -8.62 5.30
C THR A 53 21.40 -7.80 4.06
N ALA A 54 20.14 -7.46 3.84
CA ALA A 54 19.73 -6.72 2.64
C ALA A 54 20.31 -5.31 2.64
N GLU A 55 20.88 -4.92 1.49
CA GLU A 55 21.38 -3.58 1.21
C GLU A 55 20.39 -2.74 0.36
N VAL A 56 19.18 -3.27 0.17
CA VAL A 56 18.11 -2.65 -0.58
C VAL A 56 16.85 -2.55 0.28
N PRO A 57 15.97 -1.58 0.03
CA PRO A 57 14.71 -1.48 0.75
C PRO A 57 13.87 -2.74 0.57
N LEU A 58 13.32 -3.27 1.67
CA LEU A 58 12.49 -4.47 1.68
C LEU A 58 11.02 -4.14 1.93
N PHE A 59 10.13 -5.01 1.43
CA PHE A 59 8.72 -5.05 1.78
C PHE A 59 8.41 -6.40 2.41
N VAL A 60 8.01 -6.40 3.70
CA VAL A 60 7.87 -7.61 4.51
C VAL A 60 6.48 -7.68 5.12
N SER A 61 5.82 -8.83 5.03
CA SER A 61 4.46 -8.98 5.54
C SER A 61 4.41 -9.32 7.03
N ASP A 62 3.47 -8.72 7.77
CA ASP A 62 3.10 -9.06 9.16
C ASP A 62 2.89 -10.57 9.33
N ARG A 63 2.25 -11.22 8.35
CA ARG A 63 2.04 -12.67 8.37
C ARG A 63 3.34 -13.48 8.51
N ARG A 64 4.46 -12.94 8.04
CA ARG A 64 5.78 -13.59 8.17
C ARG A 64 6.45 -13.23 9.49
N LEU A 65 6.36 -11.97 9.89
CA LEU A 65 7.02 -11.48 11.10
C LEU A 65 6.34 -11.96 12.39
N ARG A 66 5.02 -12.08 12.41
CA ARG A 66 4.27 -12.43 13.64
C ARG A 66 4.58 -13.81 14.21
N SER A 67 5.13 -14.73 13.40
CA SER A 67 5.57 -16.06 13.85
C SER A 67 6.96 -16.07 14.49
N TYR A 68 7.71 -14.97 14.39
CA TYR A 68 9.08 -14.89 14.91
C TYR A 68 9.08 -14.48 16.38
N ARG A 69 9.68 -15.31 17.23
CA ARG A 69 9.94 -14.97 18.64
C ARG A 69 11.04 -13.92 18.74
N THR A 70 12.15 -14.14 18.06
CA THR A 70 13.27 -13.21 17.94
C THR A 70 13.23 -12.54 16.58
N LEU A 71 13.13 -11.22 16.57
CA LEU A 71 13.07 -10.44 15.34
C LEU A 71 14.47 -10.05 14.87
N PRO A 72 14.73 -10.05 13.55
CA PRO A 72 16.00 -9.58 13.00
C PRO A 72 16.13 -8.07 13.15
N ARG A 73 17.35 -7.54 13.23
CA ARG A 73 17.62 -6.11 13.08
C ARG A 73 17.79 -5.77 11.60
N ALA A 74 17.12 -4.72 11.14
CA ALA A 74 17.23 -4.29 9.75
C ALA A 74 18.56 -3.55 9.51
N ARG A 75 19.22 -3.89 8.39
CA ARG A 75 20.39 -3.16 7.87
C ARG A 75 19.98 -2.00 6.97
N SER A 76 18.86 -2.14 6.25
CA SER A 76 18.34 -1.16 5.31
C SER A 76 16.89 -0.79 5.65
N PRO A 77 16.38 0.34 5.14
CA PRO A 77 14.98 0.71 5.31
C PRO A 77 14.04 -0.38 4.80
N TRP A 78 12.87 -0.49 5.41
CA TRP A 78 11.86 -1.45 5.00
C TRP A 78 10.45 -0.93 5.30
N ALA A 79 9.43 -1.51 4.64
CA ALA A 79 8.04 -1.23 4.90
C ALA A 79 7.27 -2.51 5.21
N LEU A 80 6.18 -2.35 5.97
CA LEU A 80 5.36 -3.46 6.46
C LEU A 80 4.08 -3.59 5.63
N ASP A 81 3.90 -4.77 5.02
CA ASP A 81 2.61 -5.23 4.50
C ASP A 81 1.78 -5.82 5.64
N SER A 82 0.52 -5.41 5.77
CA SER A 82 -0.41 -5.96 6.76
C SER A 82 -0.80 -7.43 6.51
N GLY A 83 -0.57 -7.93 5.30
CA GLY A 83 -0.99 -9.26 4.86
C GLY A 83 -2.48 -9.35 4.54
N ALA A 84 -3.13 -8.22 4.34
CA ALA A 84 -4.57 -8.09 4.12
C ALA A 84 -5.07 -8.95 2.95
N PHE A 85 -4.36 -8.92 1.81
CA PHE A 85 -4.72 -9.73 0.65
C PHE A 85 -4.85 -11.22 1.00
N THR A 86 -3.85 -11.77 1.69
CA THR A 86 -3.88 -13.20 2.04
C THR A 86 -4.98 -13.48 3.06
N THR A 87 -5.19 -12.60 4.03
CA THR A 87 -6.23 -12.74 5.04
C THR A 87 -7.60 -12.83 4.40
N LEU A 88 -8.00 -11.87 3.57
CA LEU A 88 -9.31 -11.87 2.91
C LEU A 88 -9.44 -12.99 1.86
N SER A 89 -8.38 -13.28 1.10
CA SER A 89 -8.41 -14.35 0.09
C SER A 89 -8.57 -15.74 0.70
N LEU A 90 -8.18 -15.95 1.95
CA LEU A 90 -8.43 -17.17 2.71
C LEU A 90 -9.78 -17.16 3.44
N GLY A 91 -10.54 -16.08 3.41
CA GLY A 91 -11.81 -15.92 4.12
C GLY A 91 -11.63 -15.71 5.63
N HIS A 92 -10.45 -15.25 6.06
CA HIS A 92 -10.21 -14.92 7.45
C HIS A 92 -10.60 -13.46 7.75
N LEU A 93 -10.91 -13.19 9.02
CA LEU A 93 -11.06 -11.84 9.54
C LEU A 93 -9.70 -11.26 9.94
N PHE A 94 -9.62 -9.95 9.99
CA PHE A 94 -8.46 -9.26 10.53
C PHE A 94 -8.39 -9.39 12.06
N ASP A 95 -7.18 -9.39 12.59
CA ASP A 95 -6.97 -9.17 14.01
C ASP A 95 -7.49 -7.78 14.40
N PRO A 96 -7.94 -7.58 15.66
CA PRO A 96 -8.34 -6.25 16.14
C PRO A 96 -7.22 -5.21 15.91
N PRO A 97 -7.54 -3.95 15.57
CA PRO A 97 -6.55 -2.91 15.30
C PRO A 97 -5.50 -2.75 16.40
N LYS A 98 -5.88 -2.84 17.68
CA LYS A 98 -4.95 -2.77 18.81
C LYS A 98 -3.93 -3.91 18.82
N VAL A 99 -4.33 -5.13 18.41
CA VAL A 99 -3.45 -6.30 18.31
C VAL A 99 -2.45 -6.10 17.17
N TYR A 100 -2.92 -5.63 16.02
CA TYR A 100 -2.05 -5.30 14.89
C TYR A 100 -1.05 -4.20 15.27
N LEU A 101 -1.50 -3.10 15.89
CA LEU A 101 -0.63 -2.02 16.34
C LEU A 101 0.44 -2.46 17.34
N ALA A 102 0.10 -3.33 18.29
CA ALA A 102 1.09 -3.86 19.22
C ALA A 102 2.22 -4.57 18.48
N ARG A 103 1.91 -5.33 17.41
CA ARG A 103 2.93 -5.94 16.56
C ARG A 103 3.74 -4.91 15.79
N VAL A 104 3.09 -3.92 15.17
CA VAL A 104 3.78 -2.86 14.40
C VAL A 104 4.77 -2.11 15.29
N ARG A 105 4.36 -1.73 16.51
CA ARG A 105 5.28 -1.10 17.49
C ARG A 105 6.45 -2.01 17.82
N ARG A 106 6.18 -3.28 18.13
CA ARG A 106 7.24 -4.27 18.39
C ARG A 106 8.21 -4.37 17.20
N TYR A 107 7.72 -4.38 15.97
CA TYR A 107 8.58 -4.44 14.78
C TYR A 107 9.39 -3.15 14.62
N ARG A 108 8.76 -1.99 14.74
CA ARG A 108 9.44 -0.69 14.67
C ARG A 108 10.60 -0.62 15.68
N ASP A 109 10.34 -0.98 16.93
CA ASP A 109 11.28 -0.80 18.02
C ASP A 109 12.39 -1.86 18.01
N THR A 110 12.07 -3.09 17.61
CA THR A 110 13.03 -4.22 17.62
C THR A 110 13.81 -4.33 16.31
N ILE A 111 13.14 -4.24 15.16
CA ILE A 111 13.76 -4.37 13.84
C ILE A 111 14.49 -3.07 13.46
N GLY A 112 13.90 -1.92 13.76
CA GLY A 112 14.39 -0.60 13.36
C GLY A 112 14.14 -0.31 11.86
N HIS A 113 14.47 0.90 11.42
CA HIS A 113 14.42 1.35 10.01
C HIS A 113 13.06 1.16 9.29
N LEU A 114 11.95 1.09 10.04
CA LEU A 114 10.61 1.03 9.47
C LEU A 114 10.26 2.35 8.81
N LEU A 115 10.05 2.35 7.48
CA LEU A 115 9.62 3.53 6.72
C LEU A 115 8.15 3.83 6.98
N TRP A 116 7.30 2.83 6.80
CA TRP A 116 5.86 2.90 6.98
C TRP A 116 5.24 1.51 7.08
N ALA A 117 3.98 1.46 7.54
CA ALA A 117 3.19 0.25 7.60
C ALA A 117 1.84 0.46 6.88
N ALA A 118 1.41 -0.55 6.14
CA ALA A 118 0.08 -0.59 5.56
C ALA A 118 -0.98 -0.85 6.64
N PRO A 119 -2.19 -0.27 6.54
CA PRO A 119 -3.33 -0.66 7.36
C PRO A 119 -3.85 -2.03 6.95
N GLN A 120 -4.79 -2.57 7.70
CA GLN A 120 -5.54 -3.78 7.35
C GLN A 120 -6.67 -3.39 6.37
N ASP A 121 -6.30 -3.12 5.12
CA ASP A 121 -7.17 -2.62 4.08
C ASP A 121 -8.05 -3.71 3.45
N TRP A 122 -9.21 -3.33 2.95
CA TRP A 122 -10.19 -4.23 2.33
C TRP A 122 -10.15 -4.06 0.82
N MET A 123 -9.53 -5.03 0.13
CA MET A 123 -9.36 -4.99 -1.32
C MET A 123 -10.68 -5.10 -2.07
N CYS A 124 -10.75 -4.44 -3.24
CA CYS A 124 -11.95 -4.32 -4.07
C CYS A 124 -11.90 -5.17 -5.36
N GLU A 125 -11.03 -6.17 -5.44
CA GLU A 125 -11.06 -7.13 -6.54
C GLU A 125 -12.36 -7.94 -6.54
N PRO A 126 -12.99 -8.15 -7.71
CA PRO A 126 -14.30 -8.83 -7.81
C PRO A 126 -14.35 -10.18 -7.08
N PHE A 127 -13.27 -10.98 -7.15
CA PHE A 127 -13.22 -12.28 -6.46
C PHE A 127 -13.12 -12.15 -4.93
N ILE A 128 -12.54 -11.05 -4.42
CA ILE A 128 -12.52 -10.77 -2.97
C ILE A 128 -13.89 -10.30 -2.51
N LEU A 129 -14.56 -9.41 -3.28
CA LEU A 129 -15.92 -8.99 -2.99
C LEU A 129 -16.87 -10.18 -2.96
N ALA A 130 -16.78 -11.08 -3.95
CA ALA A 130 -17.57 -12.32 -3.98
C ALA A 130 -17.30 -13.20 -2.76
N LYS A 131 -16.06 -13.25 -2.28
CA LYS A 131 -15.67 -14.06 -1.14
C LYS A 131 -16.13 -13.50 0.19
N THR A 132 -16.10 -12.19 0.36
CA THR A 132 -16.55 -11.52 1.59
C THR A 132 -18.06 -11.34 1.64
N GLY A 133 -18.75 -11.39 0.51
CA GLY A 133 -20.19 -11.10 0.40
C GLY A 133 -20.52 -9.62 0.64
N LEU A 134 -19.52 -8.74 0.68
CA LEU A 134 -19.68 -7.32 0.95
C LEU A 134 -19.59 -6.49 -0.34
N THR A 135 -20.22 -5.32 -0.32
CA THR A 135 -20.14 -4.38 -1.44
C THR A 135 -18.78 -3.68 -1.48
N LEU A 136 -18.41 -3.17 -2.66
CA LEU A 136 -17.21 -2.35 -2.84
C LEU A 136 -17.20 -1.13 -1.88
N GLY A 137 -18.33 -0.45 -1.76
CA GLY A 137 -18.46 0.69 -0.83
C GLY A 137 -18.26 0.30 0.63
N GLU A 138 -18.68 -0.91 1.03
CA GLU A 138 -18.41 -1.40 2.38
C GLU A 138 -16.92 -1.70 2.61
N HIS A 139 -16.23 -2.27 1.61
CA HIS A 139 -14.80 -2.45 1.66
C HIS A 139 -14.05 -1.13 1.81
N GLN A 140 -14.46 -0.10 1.07
CA GLN A 140 -13.90 1.25 1.20
C GLN A 140 -14.13 1.84 2.59
N ARG A 141 -15.36 1.80 3.11
CA ARG A 141 -15.67 2.29 4.47
C ARG A 141 -14.81 1.58 5.53
N ARG A 142 -14.69 0.27 5.45
CA ARG A 142 -13.86 -0.52 6.40
C ARG A 142 -12.37 -0.20 6.28
N THR A 143 -11.88 0.04 5.08
CA THR A 143 -10.48 0.48 4.86
C THR A 143 -10.22 1.81 5.54
N VAL A 144 -11.08 2.80 5.32
CA VAL A 144 -10.97 4.12 5.94
C VAL A 144 -11.12 4.04 7.46
N ALA A 145 -12.13 3.32 7.96
CA ALA A 145 -12.34 3.15 9.40
C ALA A 145 -11.15 2.47 10.09
N ASN A 146 -10.56 1.44 9.47
CA ASN A 146 -9.36 0.80 10.01
C ASN A 146 -8.18 1.78 10.09
N TYR A 147 -7.92 2.54 9.02
CA TYR A 147 -6.87 3.57 9.03
C TYR A 147 -7.08 4.59 10.15
N LEU A 148 -8.29 5.12 10.32
CA LEU A 148 -8.62 6.09 11.37
C LEU A 148 -8.37 5.52 12.76
N GLN A 149 -8.83 4.30 13.05
CA GLN A 149 -8.60 3.62 14.32
C GLN A 149 -7.10 3.41 14.59
N LEU A 150 -6.34 3.01 13.57
CA LEU A 150 -4.89 2.82 13.70
C LEU A 150 -4.19 4.15 14.01
N ARG A 151 -4.57 5.23 13.34
CA ARG A 151 -4.00 6.57 13.55
C ARG A 151 -4.37 7.15 14.92
N GLU A 152 -5.61 6.97 15.35
CA GLU A 152 -6.07 7.41 16.67
C GLU A 152 -5.30 6.73 17.80
N HIS A 153 -5.14 5.40 17.72
CA HIS A 153 -4.48 4.61 18.76
C HIS A 153 -2.93 4.67 18.71
N ALA A 154 -2.36 5.10 17.60
CA ALA A 154 -0.91 5.14 17.40
C ALA A 154 -0.49 6.26 16.45
N PRO A 155 -0.63 7.54 16.85
CA PRO A 155 -0.22 8.68 16.04
C PRO A 155 1.30 8.70 15.79
N ASP A 156 2.07 8.01 16.62
CA ASP A 156 3.52 7.84 16.56
C ASP A 156 3.99 6.77 15.54
N VAL A 157 3.07 5.94 15.05
CA VAL A 157 3.39 4.89 14.06
C VAL A 157 3.12 5.41 12.64
N PRO A 158 4.05 5.25 11.70
CA PRO A 158 3.89 5.75 10.33
C PRO A 158 2.95 4.84 9.51
N ILE A 159 1.66 4.84 9.83
CA ILE A 159 0.63 4.16 9.03
C ILE A 159 0.29 5.03 7.84
N VAL A 160 0.34 4.48 6.62
CA VAL A 160 -0.05 5.18 5.39
C VAL A 160 -1.52 4.93 5.06
N PRO A 161 -2.28 5.93 4.57
CA PRO A 161 -3.63 5.70 4.06
C PRO A 161 -3.57 4.86 2.78
N VAL A 162 -4.61 4.05 2.54
CA VAL A 162 -4.73 3.21 1.33
C VAL A 162 -6.06 3.49 0.65
N VAL A 163 -6.04 3.84 -0.63
CA VAL A 163 -7.24 3.94 -1.45
C VAL A 163 -7.51 2.61 -2.15
N GLN A 164 -8.78 2.22 -2.16
CA GLN A 164 -9.28 0.97 -2.73
C GLN A 164 -10.41 1.22 -3.71
N GLY A 165 -10.44 0.47 -4.81
CA GLY A 165 -11.46 0.59 -5.83
C GLY A 165 -11.24 -0.37 -6.99
N TRP A 166 -12.09 -0.30 -8.00
CA TRP A 166 -11.97 -1.07 -9.23
C TRP A 166 -11.91 -0.17 -10.47
N THR A 167 -12.71 0.90 -10.50
CA THR A 167 -12.72 1.96 -11.53
C THR A 167 -12.11 3.24 -10.97
N SER A 168 -11.72 4.18 -11.84
CA SER A 168 -11.23 5.51 -11.41
C SER A 168 -12.21 6.22 -10.48
N THR A 169 -13.51 6.15 -10.77
CA THR A 169 -14.56 6.72 -9.93
C THR A 169 -14.59 6.10 -8.53
N ASP A 170 -14.33 4.78 -8.41
CA ASP A 170 -14.29 4.14 -7.10
C ASP A 170 -13.12 4.66 -6.27
N TYR A 171 -11.94 4.87 -6.87
CA TYR A 171 -10.79 5.40 -6.15
C TYR A 171 -11.01 6.84 -5.68
N LEU A 172 -11.65 7.69 -6.51
CA LEU A 172 -12.05 9.04 -6.07
C LEU A 172 -13.05 8.98 -4.92
N ARG A 173 -14.08 8.12 -5.03
CA ARG A 173 -15.02 7.91 -3.92
C ARG A 173 -14.32 7.46 -2.63
N CYS A 174 -13.30 6.61 -2.72
CA CYS A 174 -12.51 6.25 -1.56
C CYS A 174 -11.74 7.44 -0.99
N ALA A 175 -11.17 8.29 -1.84
CA ALA A 175 -10.53 9.53 -1.43
C ALA A 175 -11.52 10.51 -0.76
N ASP A 176 -12.72 10.64 -1.28
CA ASP A 176 -13.80 11.44 -0.69
C ASP A 176 -14.17 10.95 0.72
N LEU A 177 -14.17 9.62 0.96
CA LEU A 177 -14.41 9.07 2.30
C LEU A 177 -13.30 9.48 3.29
N TYR A 178 -12.03 9.54 2.86
CA TYR A 178 -10.94 10.07 3.68
C TYR A 178 -11.14 11.55 3.97
N LEU A 179 -11.47 12.34 2.95
CA LEU A 179 -11.68 13.78 3.09
C LEU A 179 -12.85 14.07 4.04
N ALA A 180 -13.98 13.35 3.89
CA ALA A 180 -15.13 13.46 4.80
C ALA A 180 -14.79 13.08 6.25
N ALA A 181 -13.78 12.25 6.46
CA ALA A 181 -13.24 11.91 7.78
C ALA A 181 -12.13 12.88 8.26
N GLY A 182 -11.90 14.00 7.57
CA GLY A 182 -10.91 15.01 7.93
C GLY A 182 -9.47 14.66 7.53
N ILE A 183 -9.28 13.68 6.65
CA ILE A 183 -7.95 13.27 6.16
C ILE A 183 -7.76 13.76 4.71
N ASP A 184 -6.91 14.76 4.54
CA ASP A 184 -6.49 15.24 3.23
C ASP A 184 -5.37 14.36 2.67
N LEU A 185 -5.71 13.53 1.67
CA LEU A 185 -4.74 12.65 1.02
C LEU A 185 -3.72 13.41 0.16
N THR A 186 -4.01 14.65 -0.24
CA THR A 186 -3.04 15.47 -1.00
C THR A 186 -1.87 15.92 -0.14
N ALA A 187 -2.09 16.05 1.17
CA ALA A 187 -1.07 16.36 2.17
C ALA A 187 -0.36 15.11 2.71
N ALA A 188 -0.89 13.89 2.48
CA ALA A 188 -0.30 12.66 3.00
C ALA A 188 1.12 12.43 2.44
N PRO A 189 2.09 11.98 3.26
CA PRO A 189 3.46 11.73 2.80
C PRO A 189 3.54 10.60 1.77
N LEU A 190 2.62 9.66 1.82
CA LEU A 190 2.46 8.55 0.89
C LEU A 190 1.02 8.04 0.95
N VAL A 191 0.45 7.64 -0.18
CA VAL A 191 -0.87 7.00 -0.28
C VAL A 191 -0.72 5.67 -1.01
N GLY A 192 -1.12 4.58 -0.37
CA GLY A 192 -1.14 3.26 -0.99
C GLY A 192 -2.29 3.13 -2.01
N VAL A 193 -2.02 2.53 -3.16
CA VAL A 193 -3.02 2.19 -4.18
C VAL A 193 -3.18 0.68 -4.20
N GLY A 194 -4.28 0.19 -3.62
CA GLY A 194 -4.59 -1.24 -3.56
C GLY A 194 -5.36 -1.73 -4.79
N SER A 195 -5.66 -3.03 -4.85
CA SER A 195 -6.44 -3.68 -5.94
C SER A 195 -5.91 -3.47 -7.36
N VAL A 196 -4.60 -3.19 -7.52
CA VAL A 196 -3.94 -2.95 -8.81
C VAL A 196 -2.97 -4.06 -9.23
N CYS A 197 -2.49 -4.89 -8.30
CA CYS A 197 -1.36 -5.80 -8.53
C CYS A 197 -1.60 -6.83 -9.66
N ARG A 198 -2.80 -7.36 -9.80
CA ARG A 198 -3.15 -8.37 -10.82
C ARG A 198 -3.38 -7.79 -12.21
N ARG A 199 -3.68 -6.50 -12.30
CA ARG A 199 -3.93 -5.76 -13.55
C ARG A 199 -2.97 -4.60 -13.78
N GLN A 200 -1.87 -4.57 -13.08
CA GLN A 200 -0.90 -3.47 -12.94
C GLN A 200 -0.34 -2.92 -14.28
N ALA A 201 -0.47 -3.65 -15.39
CA ALA A 201 0.01 -3.22 -16.70
C ALA A 201 -1.11 -2.78 -17.66
N THR A 202 -2.34 -2.63 -17.18
CA THR A 202 -3.49 -2.26 -18.02
C THR A 202 -3.65 -0.74 -18.15
N THR A 203 -4.35 -0.31 -19.20
CA THR A 203 -4.78 1.09 -19.38
C THR A 203 -5.71 1.55 -18.26
N ALA A 204 -6.51 0.63 -17.68
CA ALA A 204 -7.37 0.94 -16.54
C ALA A 204 -6.56 1.38 -15.32
N VAL A 205 -5.42 0.73 -15.02
CA VAL A 205 -4.55 1.16 -13.91
C VAL A 205 -3.88 2.50 -14.22
N HIS A 206 -3.47 2.74 -15.47
CA HIS A 206 -2.99 4.06 -15.88
C HIS A 206 -4.04 5.15 -15.61
N ALA A 207 -5.27 4.93 -16.06
CA ALA A 207 -6.37 5.88 -15.85
C ALA A 207 -6.67 6.14 -14.36
N ILE A 208 -6.54 5.12 -13.50
CA ILE A 208 -6.69 5.26 -12.05
C ILE A 208 -5.59 6.16 -11.47
N LEU A 209 -4.32 5.87 -11.77
CA LEU A 209 -3.19 6.64 -11.25
C LEU A 209 -3.24 8.10 -11.74
N ASP A 210 -3.51 8.31 -13.02
CA ASP A 210 -3.66 9.63 -13.62
C ASP A 210 -4.85 10.41 -13.01
N CYS A 211 -5.97 9.74 -12.73
CA CYS A 211 -7.11 10.33 -12.06
C CYS A 211 -6.78 10.79 -10.63
N LEU A 212 -6.05 9.97 -9.86
CA LEU A 212 -5.57 10.33 -8.53
C LEU A 212 -4.61 11.53 -8.58
N HIS A 213 -3.68 11.55 -9.56
CA HIS A 213 -2.78 12.69 -9.76
C HIS A 213 -3.55 13.98 -10.08
N ARG A 214 -4.56 13.93 -10.96
CA ARG A 214 -5.41 15.09 -11.26
C ARG A 214 -6.20 15.57 -10.05
N ALA A 215 -6.51 14.69 -9.11
CA ALA A 215 -7.10 15.05 -7.81
C ALA A 215 -6.06 15.57 -6.80
N GLY A 216 -4.80 15.78 -7.18
CA GLY A 216 -3.73 16.26 -6.32
C GLY A 216 -3.05 15.19 -5.46
N ILE A 217 -3.47 13.93 -5.55
CA ILE A 217 -2.90 12.81 -4.79
C ILE A 217 -1.74 12.23 -5.59
N THR A 218 -0.55 12.79 -5.44
CA THR A 218 0.61 12.50 -6.31
C THR A 218 1.65 11.59 -5.69
N ARG A 219 1.68 11.44 -4.36
CA ARG A 219 2.65 10.59 -3.66
C ARG A 219 2.08 9.17 -3.50
N LEU A 220 2.15 8.37 -4.57
CA LEU A 220 1.50 7.07 -4.65
C LEU A 220 2.47 5.91 -4.48
N HIS A 221 2.07 4.91 -3.67
CA HIS A 221 2.69 3.59 -3.62
C HIS A 221 1.81 2.56 -4.32
N GLY A 222 2.31 1.94 -5.38
CA GLY A 222 1.60 0.88 -6.10
C GLY A 222 1.86 -0.49 -5.51
N PHE A 223 0.92 -1.07 -4.77
CA PHE A 223 1.08 -2.43 -4.20
C PHE A 223 1.19 -3.49 -5.29
N GLY A 224 2.27 -4.26 -5.25
CA GLY A 224 2.53 -5.35 -6.19
C GLY A 224 2.77 -4.91 -7.63
N VAL A 225 3.03 -3.63 -7.89
CA VAL A 225 3.33 -3.11 -9.23
C VAL A 225 4.77 -3.46 -9.59
N LYS A 226 4.93 -4.25 -10.66
CA LYS A 226 6.20 -4.82 -11.10
C LYS A 226 6.48 -4.51 -12.56
N THR A 227 7.65 -4.91 -13.03
CA THR A 227 8.19 -4.83 -14.38
C THR A 227 7.36 -4.05 -15.42
N LEU A 228 6.31 -4.66 -15.99
CA LEU A 228 5.52 -4.03 -17.05
C LEU A 228 4.67 -2.86 -16.55
N GLY A 229 4.14 -2.94 -15.32
CA GLY A 229 3.42 -1.83 -14.69
C GLY A 229 4.34 -0.65 -14.41
N LEU A 230 5.55 -0.92 -13.90
CA LEU A 230 6.54 0.13 -13.65
C LEU A 230 7.04 0.77 -14.97
N ARG A 231 7.25 -0.01 -16.01
CA ARG A 231 7.57 0.52 -17.35
C ARG A 231 6.49 1.47 -17.88
N ARG A 232 5.20 1.16 -17.64
CA ARG A 232 4.08 1.95 -18.16
C ARG A 232 3.71 3.13 -17.26
N HIS A 233 3.77 2.95 -15.95
CA HIS A 233 3.16 3.85 -14.99
C HIS A 233 4.12 4.33 -13.88
N GLY A 234 5.41 3.93 -13.93
CA GLY A 234 6.38 4.28 -12.88
C GLY A 234 6.49 5.78 -12.65
N HIS A 235 6.34 6.60 -13.70
CA HIS A 235 6.38 8.06 -13.60
C HIS A 235 5.22 8.65 -12.77
N LEU A 236 4.15 7.88 -12.52
CA LEU A 236 3.02 8.23 -11.66
C LEU A 236 3.14 7.64 -10.25
N LEU A 237 4.25 6.99 -9.91
CA LEU A 237 4.45 6.35 -8.62
C LEU A 237 5.67 6.91 -7.89
N THR A 238 5.52 7.22 -6.62
CA THR A 238 6.64 7.51 -5.72
C THR A 238 7.37 6.23 -5.34
N SER A 239 6.61 5.16 -5.11
CA SER A 239 7.18 3.86 -4.76
C SER A 239 6.30 2.70 -5.22
N ALA A 240 6.91 1.52 -5.29
CA ALA A 240 6.22 0.28 -5.57
C ALA A 240 6.93 -0.89 -4.90
N ASP A 241 6.26 -2.03 -4.78
CA ASP A 241 6.83 -3.27 -4.30
C ASP A 241 6.55 -4.44 -5.23
N SER A 242 7.32 -5.49 -5.13
CA SER A 242 6.94 -6.78 -5.68
C SER A 242 7.75 -7.94 -5.12
N MET A 243 7.08 -9.09 -4.98
CA MET A 243 7.70 -10.40 -4.71
C MET A 243 7.63 -11.34 -5.94
N ALA A 244 7.37 -10.82 -7.13
CA ALA A 244 7.19 -11.64 -8.35
C ALA A 244 8.46 -12.40 -8.77
N TRP A 245 9.63 -11.98 -8.30
CA TRP A 245 10.90 -12.68 -8.51
C TRP A 245 10.84 -14.14 -8.03
N SER A 246 10.19 -14.40 -6.90
CA SER A 246 10.09 -15.76 -6.34
C SER A 246 9.28 -16.71 -7.23
N ALA A 247 8.16 -16.21 -7.78
CA ALA A 247 7.36 -16.99 -8.75
C ALA A 247 8.09 -17.18 -10.10
N ALA A 248 8.84 -16.18 -10.55
CA ALA A 248 9.67 -16.28 -11.75
C ALA A 248 10.79 -17.34 -11.56
N ALA A 249 11.47 -17.30 -10.42
CA ALA A 249 12.55 -18.23 -10.10
C ALA A 249 12.11 -19.69 -10.01
N ARG A 250 10.86 -19.97 -9.64
CA ARG A 250 10.32 -21.36 -9.62
C ARG A 250 10.18 -21.97 -11.01
N ARG A 251 10.11 -21.15 -12.05
CA ARG A 251 9.91 -21.58 -13.44
C ARG A 251 11.21 -21.65 -14.24
N GLN A 252 12.35 -21.46 -13.57
CA GLN A 252 13.67 -21.43 -14.20
C GLN A 252 14.63 -22.31 -13.41
N PRO A 253 15.65 -22.89 -14.06
CA PRO A 253 16.71 -23.58 -13.36
C PRO A 253 17.43 -22.60 -12.41
N PRO A 254 18.13 -23.09 -11.39
CA PRO A 254 18.89 -22.25 -10.49
C PRO A 254 19.96 -21.46 -11.25
N LEU A 255 20.33 -20.30 -10.70
CA LEU A 255 21.43 -19.50 -11.25
C LEU A 255 22.76 -20.31 -11.26
N PRO A 256 23.64 -20.09 -12.22
CA PRO A 256 24.99 -20.67 -12.21
C PRO A 256 25.67 -20.46 -10.84
N GLY A 257 26.20 -21.56 -10.28
CA GLY A 257 26.80 -21.58 -8.95
C GLY A 257 25.84 -21.66 -7.77
N CYS A 258 24.53 -21.76 -8.00
CA CYS A 258 23.53 -22.09 -6.98
C CYS A 258 23.33 -23.61 -6.94
N THR A 259 24.05 -24.32 -6.08
CA THR A 259 24.01 -25.79 -5.98
C THR A 259 23.20 -26.31 -4.79
N GLY A 260 22.87 -25.44 -3.80
CA GLY A 260 22.19 -25.83 -2.57
C GLY A 260 20.65 -25.85 -2.66
N HIS A 261 20.05 -25.64 -3.84
CA HIS A 261 18.59 -25.61 -4.02
C HIS A 261 18.19 -25.92 -5.46
N ILE A 262 17.00 -26.49 -5.62
CA ILE A 262 16.47 -26.92 -6.93
C ILE A 262 15.97 -25.73 -7.80
N ASN A 263 15.66 -24.60 -7.19
CA ASN A 263 15.31 -23.34 -7.87
C ASN A 263 15.61 -22.15 -6.95
N CYS A 264 15.73 -20.95 -7.53
CA CYS A 264 16.08 -19.74 -6.80
C CYS A 264 14.89 -18.99 -6.15
N ALA A 265 13.76 -19.65 -5.86
CA ALA A 265 12.57 -19.01 -5.30
C ALA A 265 12.77 -18.39 -3.89
N ASN A 266 13.85 -18.77 -3.20
CA ASN A 266 14.24 -18.26 -1.89
C ASN A 266 15.67 -17.69 -1.89
N CYS A 267 16.25 -17.45 -3.07
CA CYS A 267 17.64 -17.03 -3.23
C CYS A 267 17.77 -15.50 -3.29
N PRO A 268 18.48 -14.87 -2.36
CA PRO A 268 18.68 -13.41 -2.37
C PRO A 268 19.44 -12.95 -3.62
N ARG A 269 20.40 -13.72 -4.10
CA ARG A 269 21.16 -13.44 -5.32
C ARG A 269 20.23 -13.27 -6.53
N TYR A 270 19.27 -14.19 -6.71
CA TYR A 270 18.27 -14.09 -7.78
C TYR A 270 17.36 -12.88 -7.60
N ALA A 271 16.89 -12.66 -6.37
CA ALA A 271 16.00 -11.54 -6.04
C ALA A 271 16.66 -10.19 -6.34
N TYR A 272 17.94 -10.02 -5.99
CA TYR A 272 18.70 -8.79 -6.28
C TYR A 272 18.95 -8.60 -7.78
N GLN A 273 19.34 -9.64 -8.51
CA GLN A 273 19.47 -9.57 -9.97
C GLN A 273 18.15 -9.24 -10.67
N TRP A 274 17.05 -9.82 -10.18
CA TRP A 274 15.73 -9.51 -10.68
C TRP A 274 15.36 -8.03 -10.42
N ARG A 275 15.62 -7.53 -9.21
CA ARG A 275 15.40 -6.13 -8.85
C ARG A 275 16.22 -5.19 -9.74
N GLN A 276 17.48 -5.48 -9.97
CA GLN A 276 18.36 -4.68 -10.85
C GLN A 276 17.80 -4.60 -12.28
N ARG A 277 17.31 -5.71 -12.82
CA ARG A 277 16.66 -5.73 -14.15
C ARG A 277 15.41 -4.84 -14.18
N VAL A 278 14.55 -4.96 -13.15
CA VAL A 278 13.35 -4.11 -13.05
C VAL A 278 13.70 -2.62 -13.02
N LEU A 279 14.72 -2.24 -12.26
CA LEU A 279 15.18 -0.85 -12.17
C LEU A 279 15.87 -0.38 -13.46
N GLY A 280 16.71 -1.21 -14.08
CA GLY A 280 17.33 -0.92 -15.37
C GLY A 280 16.30 -0.67 -16.46
N ASP A 281 15.26 -1.48 -16.50
CA ASP A 281 14.13 -1.32 -17.43
C ASP A 281 13.35 0.01 -17.26
N ILE A 282 13.30 0.55 -16.03
CA ILE A 282 12.65 1.84 -15.73
C ILE A 282 13.54 3.00 -16.22
N HIS A 283 14.85 2.93 -15.99
CA HIS A 283 15.80 3.98 -16.34
C HIS A 283 16.13 4.04 -17.84
N ALA A 284 15.98 2.93 -18.56
CA ALA A 284 16.27 2.84 -19.99
C ALA A 284 15.21 3.53 -20.89
N ARG A 285 14.16 4.11 -20.32
CA ARG A 285 13.11 4.79 -21.07
C ARG A 285 13.55 6.23 -21.37
N PRO A 286 13.78 6.63 -22.65
CA PRO A 286 13.99 8.04 -22.97
C PRO A 286 12.74 8.84 -22.65
N ALA A 287 12.91 10.05 -22.13
CA ALA A 287 11.85 11.01 -21.78
C ALA A 287 10.99 11.49 -22.97
N SER A 288 11.11 10.89 -24.15
CA SER A 288 10.64 11.41 -25.43
C SER A 288 9.51 10.61 -26.10
N VAL A 289 8.47 10.22 -25.37
CA VAL A 289 7.24 9.72 -26.03
C VAL A 289 6.06 10.70 -25.84
N GLN A 290 6.25 11.78 -25.14
CA GLN A 290 5.17 12.76 -24.88
C GLN A 290 5.06 13.85 -25.96
N SER A 291 6.04 14.02 -26.85
CA SER A 291 6.01 15.06 -27.91
C SER A 291 5.47 14.59 -29.26
N ALA A 292 5.32 13.30 -29.51
CA ALA A 292 4.95 12.79 -30.84
C ALA A 292 3.42 12.72 -31.12
N LEU A 293 2.57 13.08 -30.15
CA LEU A 293 1.11 13.04 -30.32
C LEU A 293 0.47 14.41 -30.64
N PHE A 294 1.25 15.48 -30.64
CA PHE A 294 0.78 16.85 -30.91
C PHE A 294 1.28 17.45 -32.22
N ASP A 295 2.12 16.73 -32.98
CA ASP A 295 2.62 17.19 -34.28
C ASP A 295 1.95 16.43 -35.45
N LEU A 296 0.64 16.35 -35.45
CA LEU A 296 -0.09 16.02 -36.70
C LEU A 296 -0.50 17.33 -37.37
N PRO A 297 -0.08 17.56 -38.63
CA PRO A 297 -0.53 18.73 -39.40
C PRO A 297 -2.04 18.68 -39.60
N PRO A 298 -2.75 19.82 -39.63
CA PRO A 298 -4.18 19.86 -39.85
C PRO A 298 -4.51 19.23 -41.22
N ALA A 299 -5.56 18.39 -41.21
CA ALA A 299 -6.07 17.76 -42.41
C ALA A 299 -6.48 18.84 -43.46
N PRO A 300 -6.18 18.64 -44.77
CA PRO A 300 -6.60 19.60 -45.80
C PRO A 300 -8.13 19.64 -45.85
N VAL A 301 -8.64 20.86 -45.80
CA VAL A 301 -10.07 21.15 -46.04
C VAL A 301 -10.30 21.03 -47.53
N THR A 302 -11.12 20.06 -47.95
CA THR A 302 -11.76 19.99 -49.27
C THR A 302 -13.22 20.33 -49.17
#